data_e24eba31920e83f98e903c58353496d9
#
_entry.id   e24eba31920e83f98e903c58353496d9
#
_cell.length_a   1.000
_cell.length_b   1.000
_cell.length_c   1.000
_cell.angle_alpha   90.00
_cell.angle_beta   90.00
_cell.angle_gamma   90.00
#
_symmetry.space_group_name_H-M   'P 1'
#
loop_
_entity.id
_entity.type
_entity.pdbx_description
1 polymer ?
#
loop_
_entity_poly.entity_id
_entity_poly.type
_entity_poly.pdbx_seq_one_letter_code
_entity_poly.pdbx_strand_id
1 'polypeptide(L)'
;MLYLLVNRFREVLEAHAWLGPLRLFDYVEFRAVLAIVLSFTLVILAGPRTIRWLLKQKIGDNPEFDHADLNELMKQKAHTPTMGGVLIVGAIFASTLLLANLSSYYVVMAMVCLFWMFVIGAADDWLKLTTARRMPGSRHGLYSWEKLVLQIGLAVLLGVFAYHHGNAKYTIELPEGVMAIALNLPFLKSWTFAQGQWAPAPHVYALAMPMWAYVLVAVMFIAGSSNAVNLTDGMDGLASGVMGVTAFAFMILCLIAGYQQGNFILAKQLLVPYIPFADELAVVAGA
;
A
#
# COMPACT_ATOMS: atom_id res chain seq x y z
N MET A 1 -5.98 12.90 -8.58
CA MET A 1 -6.71 13.79 -9.54
C MET A 1 -6.53 15.26 -9.20
N LEU A 2 -6.74 15.72 -7.97
CA LEU A 2 -6.53 17.13 -7.58
C LEU A 2 -5.12 17.61 -7.90
N TYR A 3 -4.08 16.83 -7.58
CA TYR A 3 -2.71 17.14 -7.96
C TYR A 3 -2.55 17.39 -9.46
N LEU A 4 -3.09 16.50 -10.30
CA LEU A 4 -3.01 16.66 -11.76
C LEU A 4 -3.77 17.88 -12.26
N LEU A 5 -4.91 18.22 -11.64
CA LEU A 5 -5.65 19.44 -11.94
C LEU A 5 -4.86 20.69 -11.55
N VAL A 6 -4.32 20.72 -10.33
CA VAL A 6 -3.48 21.83 -9.86
C VAL A 6 -2.29 22.04 -10.80
N ASN A 7 -1.61 20.95 -11.18
CA ASN A 7 -0.48 21.03 -12.10
C ASN A 7 -0.90 21.48 -13.52
N ARG A 8 -2.08 21.07 -14.00
CA ARG A 8 -2.61 21.48 -15.31
C ARG A 8 -2.96 22.96 -15.36
N PHE A 9 -3.43 23.53 -14.25
CA PHE A 9 -3.83 24.93 -14.16
C PHE A 9 -2.80 25.81 -13.42
N ARG A 10 -1.54 25.37 -13.36
CA ARG A 10 -0.47 26.05 -12.62
C ARG A 10 -0.32 27.52 -13.01
N GLU A 11 -0.34 27.84 -14.31
CA GLU A 11 -0.23 29.23 -14.80
C GLU A 11 -1.38 30.12 -14.29
N VAL A 12 -2.60 29.59 -14.23
CA VAL A 12 -3.78 30.32 -13.70
C VAL A 12 -3.66 30.52 -12.20
N LEU A 13 -3.15 29.51 -11.48
CA LEU A 13 -2.91 29.57 -10.04
C LEU A 13 -1.82 30.59 -9.67
N GLU A 14 -0.83 30.74 -10.53
CA GLU A 14 0.24 31.74 -10.35
C GLU A 14 -0.23 33.16 -10.63
N ALA A 15 -1.18 33.33 -11.54
CA ALA A 15 -1.74 34.61 -11.87
C ALA A 15 -2.67 35.21 -10.79
N HIS A 16 -3.20 34.36 -9.87
CA HIS A 16 -4.19 34.80 -8.88
C HIS A 16 -3.73 34.49 -7.45
N ALA A 17 -3.36 35.50 -6.68
CA ALA A 17 -2.84 35.37 -5.32
C ALA A 17 -3.79 34.65 -4.34
N TRP A 18 -5.11 34.76 -4.51
CA TRP A 18 -6.11 34.09 -3.65
C TRP A 18 -6.15 32.57 -3.84
N LEU A 19 -5.62 32.05 -4.96
CA LEU A 19 -5.46 30.62 -5.22
C LEU A 19 -4.13 30.05 -4.65
N GLY A 20 -3.32 30.90 -4.03
CA GLY A 20 -2.02 30.52 -3.43
C GLY A 20 -2.07 29.26 -2.55
N PRO A 21 -3.09 29.06 -1.69
CA PRO A 21 -3.19 27.86 -0.86
C PRO A 21 -3.26 26.54 -1.65
N LEU A 22 -3.73 26.55 -2.90
CA LEU A 22 -3.78 25.35 -3.73
C LEU A 22 -2.38 24.84 -4.15
N ARG A 23 -1.35 25.68 -4.04
CA ARG A 23 0.05 25.25 -4.24
C ARG A 23 0.52 24.24 -3.19
N LEU A 24 -0.15 24.15 -2.03
CA LEU A 24 0.14 23.12 -1.04
C LEU A 24 0.00 21.70 -1.60
N PHE A 25 -0.82 21.52 -2.63
CA PHE A 25 -0.95 20.22 -3.31
C PHE A 25 0.28 19.83 -4.14
N ASP A 26 1.22 20.73 -4.40
CA ASP A 26 2.50 20.40 -5.02
C ASP A 26 3.42 19.62 -4.04
N TYR A 27 3.23 19.82 -2.73
CA TYR A 27 4.02 19.13 -1.70
C TYR A 27 3.45 17.76 -1.38
N VAL A 28 4.27 16.73 -1.52
CA VAL A 28 3.87 15.33 -1.26
C VAL A 28 3.51 15.13 0.21
N GLU A 29 4.26 15.76 1.11
CA GLU A 29 4.04 15.69 2.55
C GLU A 29 2.66 16.21 2.94
N PHE A 30 2.25 17.33 2.36
CA PHE A 30 0.90 17.87 2.56
C PHE A 30 -0.17 16.91 2.06
N ARG A 31 0.02 16.31 0.87
CA ARG A 31 -0.91 15.35 0.30
C ARG A 31 -0.98 14.06 1.12
N ALA A 32 0.15 13.59 1.66
CA ALA A 32 0.19 12.41 2.53
C ALA A 32 -0.58 12.64 3.83
N VAL A 33 -0.36 13.77 4.51
CA VAL A 33 -1.13 14.13 5.72
C VAL A 33 -2.62 14.31 5.40
N LEU A 34 -2.93 14.96 4.28
CA LEU A 34 -4.32 15.15 3.86
C LEU A 34 -4.99 13.80 3.53
N ALA A 35 -4.23 12.83 3.00
CA ALA A 35 -4.74 11.49 2.72
C ALA A 35 -5.15 10.75 4.00
N ILE A 36 -4.37 10.87 5.09
CA ILE A 36 -4.73 10.34 6.41
C ILE A 36 -6.07 10.94 6.87
N VAL A 37 -6.16 12.27 6.85
CA VAL A 37 -7.37 12.97 7.32
C VAL A 37 -8.59 12.62 6.46
N LEU A 38 -8.40 12.56 5.14
CA LEU A 38 -9.49 12.28 4.20
C LEU A 38 -9.99 10.84 4.34
N SER A 39 -9.09 9.85 4.34
CA SER A 39 -9.47 8.44 4.46
C SER A 39 -10.16 8.16 5.79
N PHE A 40 -9.61 8.68 6.90
CA PHE A 40 -10.21 8.57 8.22
C PHE A 40 -11.61 9.22 8.27
N THR A 41 -11.75 10.42 7.72
CA THR A 41 -13.04 11.12 7.65
C THR A 41 -14.07 10.33 6.82
N LEU A 42 -13.65 9.78 5.68
CA LEU A 42 -14.51 8.95 4.83
C LEU A 42 -15.01 7.71 5.58
N VAL A 43 -14.12 7.02 6.32
CA VAL A 43 -14.51 5.86 7.12
C VAL A 43 -15.50 6.24 8.23
N ILE A 44 -15.28 7.32 8.93
CA ILE A 44 -16.20 7.77 10.00
C ILE A 44 -17.56 8.16 9.42
N LEU A 45 -17.61 8.94 8.35
CA LEU A 45 -18.86 9.44 7.79
C LEU A 45 -19.64 8.35 7.04
N ALA A 46 -18.96 7.50 6.28
CA ALA A 46 -19.60 6.44 5.52
C ALA A 46 -19.88 5.17 6.36
N GLY A 47 -19.12 4.95 7.43
CA GLY A 47 -19.18 3.76 8.29
C GLY A 47 -20.59 3.39 8.73
N PRO A 48 -21.35 4.30 9.41
CA PRO A 48 -22.69 3.98 9.87
C PRO A 48 -23.69 3.65 8.76
N ARG A 49 -23.49 4.22 7.55
CA ARG A 49 -24.31 3.90 6.38
C ARG A 49 -23.96 2.54 5.80
N THR A 50 -22.66 2.25 5.67
CA THR A 50 -22.14 0.99 5.16
C THR A 50 -22.52 -0.17 6.07
N ILE A 51 -22.35 -0.03 7.38
CA ILE A 51 -22.74 -1.05 8.36
C ILE A 51 -24.23 -1.34 8.26
N ARG A 52 -25.09 -0.33 8.22
CA ARG A 52 -26.54 -0.52 8.08
C ARG A 52 -26.92 -1.18 6.75
N TRP A 53 -26.19 -0.86 5.68
CA TRP A 53 -26.42 -1.48 4.37
C TRP A 53 -26.03 -2.96 4.39
N LEU A 54 -24.86 -3.31 4.96
CA LEU A 54 -24.39 -4.68 5.10
C LEU A 54 -25.36 -5.52 5.95
N LEU A 55 -25.83 -4.98 7.07
CA LEU A 55 -26.80 -5.65 7.94
C LEU A 55 -28.16 -5.90 7.22
N LYS A 56 -28.63 -4.93 6.41
CA LYS A 56 -29.85 -5.11 5.60
C LYS A 56 -29.72 -6.24 4.58
N GLN A 57 -28.53 -6.44 4.03
CA GLN A 57 -28.25 -7.55 3.10
C GLN A 57 -28.11 -8.90 3.82
N LYS A 58 -28.29 -8.95 5.13
CA LYS A 58 -28.01 -10.12 5.98
C LYS A 58 -26.59 -10.65 5.79
N ILE A 59 -25.65 -9.76 5.55
CA ILE A 59 -24.23 -10.00 5.49
C ILE A 59 -23.71 -9.86 6.93
N GLY A 60 -24.06 -10.83 7.77
CA GLY A 60 -23.61 -10.93 9.16
C GLY A 60 -23.12 -12.33 9.43
N ASP A 61 -22.11 -12.42 10.24
CA ASP A 61 -21.55 -13.69 10.69
C ASP A 61 -22.27 -14.18 11.93
N ASN A 62 -22.77 -15.43 11.89
CA ASN A 62 -23.19 -16.16 13.07
C ASN A 62 -22.14 -17.28 13.30
N PRO A 63 -21.09 -17.00 14.09
CA PRO A 63 -20.06 -18.01 14.34
C PRO A 63 -20.65 -19.14 15.18
N GLU A 64 -20.83 -20.29 14.55
CA GLU A 64 -21.08 -21.56 15.23
C GLU A 64 -19.76 -22.35 15.20
N PHE A 65 -19.13 -22.51 16.36
CA PHE A 65 -17.95 -23.34 16.54
C PHE A 65 -18.37 -24.67 17.19
N ASP A 66 -17.61 -25.72 16.93
CA ASP A 66 -17.83 -27.03 17.55
C ASP A 66 -17.60 -27.05 19.08
N HIS A 67 -17.01 -25.97 19.63
CA HIS A 67 -16.77 -25.79 21.06
C HIS A 67 -17.76 -24.80 21.68
N ALA A 68 -18.52 -25.27 22.68
CA ALA A 68 -19.55 -24.51 23.39
C ALA A 68 -18.99 -23.22 24.04
N ASP A 69 -17.79 -23.26 24.62
CA ASP A 69 -17.16 -22.16 25.30
C ASP A 69 -16.80 -21.00 24.32
N LEU A 70 -16.37 -21.34 23.09
CA LEU A 70 -16.11 -20.36 22.05
C LEU A 70 -17.39 -19.70 21.54
N ASN A 71 -18.48 -20.45 21.44
CA ASN A 71 -19.78 -19.93 21.06
C ASN A 71 -20.31 -18.91 22.07
N GLU A 72 -20.06 -19.12 23.35
CA GLU A 72 -20.49 -18.22 24.40
C GLU A 72 -19.72 -16.89 24.37
N LEU A 73 -18.40 -16.91 24.17
CA LEU A 73 -17.56 -15.74 23.97
C LEU A 73 -17.91 -14.97 22.69
N MET A 74 -18.35 -15.67 21.66
CA MET A 74 -18.68 -15.08 20.36
C MET A 74 -20.13 -14.62 20.23
N LYS A 75 -21.01 -14.92 21.17
CA LYS A 75 -22.41 -14.40 21.17
C LYS A 75 -22.50 -12.88 21.10
N GLN A 76 -21.54 -12.18 21.68
CA GLN A 76 -21.47 -10.72 21.61
C GLN A 76 -21.10 -10.20 20.20
N LYS A 77 -20.49 -11.02 19.35
CA LYS A 77 -20.08 -10.69 17.98
C LYS A 77 -21.07 -11.16 16.92
N ALA A 78 -22.13 -11.86 17.29
CA ALA A 78 -23.12 -12.46 16.38
C ALA A 78 -23.84 -11.45 15.45
N HIS A 79 -23.74 -10.16 15.71
CA HIS A 79 -24.36 -9.09 14.92
C HIS A 79 -23.35 -8.18 14.22
N THR A 80 -22.05 -8.49 14.25
CA THR A 80 -21.06 -7.70 13.50
C THR A 80 -21.13 -8.07 12.03
N PRO A 81 -21.28 -7.06 11.12
CA PRO A 81 -21.29 -7.35 9.69
C PRO A 81 -19.90 -7.80 9.23
N THR A 82 -19.85 -8.81 8.39
CA THR A 82 -18.66 -9.16 7.60
C THR A 82 -18.51 -8.20 6.41
N MET A 83 -17.37 -8.24 5.71
CA MET A 83 -17.06 -7.37 4.55
C MET A 83 -16.83 -5.89 4.89
N GLY A 84 -16.43 -5.55 6.12
CA GLY A 84 -16.02 -4.18 6.50
C GLY A 84 -14.85 -3.65 5.68
N GLY A 85 -14.02 -4.54 5.12
CA GLY A 85 -12.91 -4.20 4.23
C GLY A 85 -13.31 -3.42 2.99
N VAL A 86 -14.55 -3.55 2.51
CA VAL A 86 -15.07 -2.75 1.38
C VAL A 86 -15.01 -1.25 1.67
N LEU A 87 -15.38 -0.85 2.89
CA LEU A 87 -15.34 0.55 3.31
C LEU A 87 -13.89 1.07 3.39
N ILE A 88 -13.01 0.29 4.02
CA ILE A 88 -11.60 0.66 4.20
C ILE A 88 -10.92 0.81 2.85
N VAL A 89 -11.02 -0.20 2.00
CA VAL A 89 -10.42 -0.16 0.65
C VAL A 89 -11.03 0.95 -0.19
N GLY A 90 -12.35 1.17 -0.12
CA GLY A 90 -13.02 2.28 -0.79
C GLY A 90 -12.49 3.65 -0.35
N ALA A 91 -12.23 3.85 0.95
CA ALA A 91 -11.65 5.08 1.47
C ALA A 91 -10.21 5.30 0.99
N ILE A 92 -9.37 4.23 1.02
CA ILE A 92 -8.00 4.29 0.50
C ILE A 92 -8.00 4.62 -1.00
N PHE A 93 -8.83 3.93 -1.80
CA PHE A 93 -8.96 4.23 -3.23
C PHE A 93 -9.36 5.67 -3.50
N ALA A 94 -10.41 6.16 -2.82
CA ALA A 94 -10.90 7.52 -3.00
C ALA A 94 -9.85 8.55 -2.63
N SER A 95 -9.18 8.39 -1.49
CA SER A 95 -8.14 9.30 -1.02
C SER A 95 -6.93 9.30 -1.96
N THR A 96 -6.48 8.12 -2.39
CA THR A 96 -5.36 7.99 -3.32
C THR A 96 -5.69 8.58 -4.70
N LEU A 97 -6.86 8.27 -5.27
CA LEU A 97 -7.29 8.82 -6.56
C LEU A 97 -7.39 10.35 -6.56
N LEU A 98 -7.80 10.93 -5.43
CA LEU A 98 -7.91 12.38 -5.30
C LEU A 98 -6.54 13.05 -5.12
N LEU A 99 -5.66 12.49 -4.29
CA LEU A 99 -4.48 13.20 -3.78
C LEU A 99 -3.16 12.74 -4.39
N ALA A 100 -3.03 11.46 -4.78
CA ALA A 100 -1.79 10.96 -5.35
C ALA A 100 -1.61 11.37 -6.81
N ASN A 101 -0.36 11.38 -7.24
CA ASN A 101 0.01 11.51 -8.64
C ASN A 101 -0.18 10.18 -9.37
N LEU A 102 -1.29 10.06 -10.07
CA LEU A 102 -1.63 8.85 -10.83
C LEU A 102 -0.72 8.59 -12.04
N SER A 103 0.16 9.52 -12.40
CA SER A 103 1.18 9.30 -13.41
C SER A 103 2.41 8.58 -12.84
N SER A 104 2.51 8.46 -11.51
CA SER A 104 3.58 7.70 -10.87
C SER A 104 3.37 6.20 -11.06
N TYR A 105 4.39 5.53 -11.57
CA TYR A 105 4.39 4.08 -11.74
C TYR A 105 4.14 3.35 -10.41
N TYR A 106 4.79 3.80 -9.34
CA TYR A 106 4.66 3.18 -8.01
C TYR A 106 3.24 3.27 -7.45
N VAL A 107 2.59 4.43 -7.62
CA VAL A 107 1.20 4.61 -7.20
C VAL A 107 0.28 3.67 -7.97
N VAL A 108 0.44 3.56 -9.29
CA VAL A 108 -0.37 2.64 -10.10
C VAL A 108 -0.17 1.19 -9.67
N MET A 109 1.08 0.77 -9.45
CA MET A 109 1.38 -0.60 -9.00
C MET A 109 0.78 -0.89 -7.61
N ALA A 110 0.87 0.07 -6.68
CA ALA A 110 0.26 -0.06 -5.36
C ALA A 110 -1.27 -0.17 -5.45
N MET A 111 -1.90 0.62 -6.31
CA MET A 111 -3.36 0.56 -6.55
C MET A 111 -3.79 -0.76 -7.18
N VAL A 112 -3.01 -1.29 -8.13
CA VAL A 112 -3.25 -2.63 -8.72
C VAL A 112 -3.13 -3.71 -7.64
N CYS A 113 -2.10 -3.65 -6.80
CA CYS A 113 -1.92 -4.58 -5.69
C CYS A 113 -3.12 -4.53 -4.72
N LEU A 114 -3.50 -3.35 -4.29
CA LEU A 114 -4.64 -3.14 -3.39
C LEU A 114 -5.94 -3.67 -3.99
N PHE A 115 -6.20 -3.36 -5.26
CA PHE A 115 -7.40 -3.85 -5.95
C PHE A 115 -7.44 -5.37 -6.05
N TRP A 116 -6.33 -6.00 -6.42
CA TRP A 116 -6.27 -7.45 -6.54
C TRP A 116 -6.46 -8.16 -5.20
N MET A 117 -5.79 -7.67 -4.15
CA MET A 117 -5.97 -8.21 -2.80
C MET A 117 -7.39 -8.00 -2.28
N PHE A 118 -8.00 -6.87 -2.59
CA PHE A 118 -9.42 -6.62 -2.31
C PHE A 118 -10.33 -7.63 -2.99
N VAL A 119 -10.10 -7.93 -4.28
CA VAL A 119 -10.89 -8.90 -5.03
C VAL A 119 -10.79 -10.30 -4.40
N ILE A 120 -9.58 -10.72 -4.01
CA ILE A 120 -9.37 -12.02 -3.33
C ILE A 120 -10.13 -12.04 -1.99
N GLY A 121 -10.00 -11.01 -1.16
CA GLY A 121 -10.69 -10.92 0.13
C GLY A 121 -12.22 -10.88 -0.03
N ALA A 122 -12.72 -10.07 -0.96
CA ALA A 122 -14.14 -9.99 -1.24
C ALA A 122 -14.73 -11.30 -1.78
N ALA A 123 -13.98 -12.00 -2.64
CA ALA A 123 -14.38 -13.32 -3.14
C ALA A 123 -14.42 -14.36 -2.02
N ASP A 124 -13.45 -14.36 -1.12
CA ASP A 124 -13.42 -15.25 0.04
C ASP A 124 -14.65 -15.04 0.95
N ASP A 125 -14.92 -13.79 1.31
CA ASP A 125 -16.08 -13.44 2.13
C ASP A 125 -17.42 -13.76 1.43
N TRP A 126 -17.49 -13.48 0.14
CA TRP A 126 -18.67 -13.79 -0.66
C TRP A 126 -18.96 -15.29 -0.73
N LEU A 127 -17.91 -16.10 -0.93
CA LEU A 127 -18.04 -17.57 -0.94
C LEU A 127 -18.49 -18.10 0.42
N LYS A 128 -17.92 -17.61 1.53
CA LYS A 128 -18.33 -17.99 2.88
C LYS A 128 -19.82 -17.71 3.11
N LEU A 129 -20.31 -16.55 2.72
CA LEU A 129 -21.72 -16.15 2.86
C LEU A 129 -22.66 -17.01 2.00
N THR A 130 -22.28 -17.29 0.76
CA THR A 130 -23.13 -18.08 -0.16
C THR A 130 -23.15 -19.54 0.21
N THR A 131 -22.04 -20.10 0.65
CA THR A 131 -21.94 -21.50 1.11
C THR A 131 -22.73 -21.71 2.38
N ALA A 132 -22.60 -20.83 3.36
CA ALA A 132 -23.37 -20.88 4.61
C ALA A 132 -24.89 -20.79 4.37
N ARG A 133 -25.35 -20.07 3.33
CA ARG A 133 -26.77 -20.02 2.96
C ARG A 133 -27.29 -21.30 2.29
N ARG A 134 -26.43 -22.04 1.57
CA ARG A 134 -26.79 -23.25 0.83
C ARG A 134 -26.68 -24.51 1.69
N MET A 135 -25.69 -24.55 2.59
CA MET A 135 -25.40 -25.69 3.45
C MET A 135 -25.16 -25.16 4.88
N PRO A 136 -26.19 -25.09 5.73
CA PRO A 136 -26.04 -24.69 7.11
C PRO A 136 -24.97 -25.55 7.83
N GLY A 137 -24.05 -24.92 8.53
CA GLY A 137 -22.92 -25.58 9.21
C GLY A 137 -21.62 -25.72 8.38
N SER A 138 -21.64 -25.44 7.06
CA SER A 138 -20.43 -25.42 6.27
C SER A 138 -20.03 -23.99 5.92
N ARG A 139 -18.80 -23.57 6.29
CA ARG A 139 -18.24 -22.26 6.00
C ARG A 139 -17.00 -22.41 5.13
N HIS A 140 -17.17 -22.73 3.86
CA HIS A 140 -16.06 -22.85 2.95
C HIS A 140 -15.96 -21.57 2.10
N GLY A 141 -14.95 -20.74 2.42
CA GLY A 141 -14.44 -19.68 1.53
C GLY A 141 -13.47 -20.29 0.51
N LEU A 142 -12.56 -19.48 0.01
CA LEU A 142 -11.42 -19.95 -0.79
C LEU A 142 -10.53 -20.86 0.05
N TYR A 143 -10.06 -21.95 -0.54
CA TYR A 143 -9.05 -22.79 0.09
C TYR A 143 -7.73 -22.00 0.27
N SER A 144 -6.96 -22.32 1.31
CA SER A 144 -5.70 -21.62 1.60
C SER A 144 -4.72 -21.66 0.43
N TRP A 145 -4.67 -22.78 -0.31
CA TRP A 145 -3.82 -22.89 -1.49
C TRP A 145 -4.30 -22.04 -2.68
N GLU A 146 -5.63 -21.84 -2.86
CA GLU A 146 -6.18 -20.97 -3.91
C GLU A 146 -5.82 -19.52 -3.66
N LYS A 147 -5.94 -19.06 -2.40
CA LYS A 147 -5.50 -17.72 -2.00
C LYS A 147 -4.01 -17.54 -2.27
N LEU A 148 -3.20 -18.54 -1.88
CA LEU A 148 -1.76 -18.50 -2.08
C LEU A 148 -1.38 -18.41 -3.57
N VAL A 149 -2.02 -19.20 -4.42
CA VAL A 149 -1.78 -19.15 -5.89
C VAL A 149 -2.13 -17.79 -6.46
N LEU A 150 -3.25 -17.19 -6.07
CA LEU A 150 -3.66 -15.87 -6.55
C LEU A 150 -2.71 -14.76 -6.03
N GLN A 151 -2.20 -14.88 -4.80
CA GLN A 151 -1.21 -13.96 -4.24
C GLN A 151 0.14 -14.09 -4.94
N ILE A 152 0.61 -15.31 -5.19
CA ILE A 152 1.85 -15.57 -5.93
C ILE A 152 1.72 -15.05 -7.37
N GLY A 153 0.59 -15.29 -8.04
CA GLY A 153 0.34 -14.78 -9.39
C GLY A 153 0.47 -13.27 -9.48
N LEU A 154 -0.15 -12.54 -8.53
CA LEU A 154 0.01 -11.09 -8.43
C LEU A 154 1.47 -10.70 -8.18
N ALA A 155 2.13 -11.35 -7.24
CA ALA A 155 3.50 -11.04 -6.83
C ALA A 155 4.50 -11.26 -7.98
N VAL A 156 4.33 -12.31 -8.77
CA VAL A 156 5.12 -12.56 -9.98
C VAL A 156 4.88 -11.45 -11.01
N LEU A 157 3.61 -11.11 -11.27
CA LEU A 157 3.26 -10.04 -12.21
C LEU A 157 3.88 -8.71 -11.78
N LEU A 158 3.68 -8.29 -10.55
CA LEU A 158 4.24 -7.02 -10.04
C LEU A 158 5.76 -7.06 -10.01
N GLY A 159 6.38 -8.19 -9.62
CA GLY A 159 7.82 -8.37 -9.60
C GLY A 159 8.44 -8.24 -10.98
N VAL A 160 7.85 -8.85 -12.00
CA VAL A 160 8.29 -8.74 -13.40
C VAL A 160 8.19 -7.29 -13.90
N PHE A 161 7.05 -6.65 -13.66
CA PHE A 161 6.87 -5.26 -14.08
C PHE A 161 7.83 -4.31 -13.35
N ALA A 162 8.01 -4.49 -12.04
CA ALA A 162 8.94 -3.67 -11.25
C ALA A 162 10.38 -3.85 -11.71
N TYR A 163 10.80 -5.08 -12.02
CA TYR A 163 12.12 -5.37 -12.56
C TYR A 163 12.37 -4.65 -13.89
N HIS A 164 11.43 -4.79 -14.84
CA HIS A 164 11.56 -4.14 -16.15
C HIS A 164 11.50 -2.62 -16.06
N HIS A 165 10.67 -2.06 -15.20
CA HIS A 165 10.60 -0.62 -14.98
C HIS A 165 11.92 -0.08 -14.42
N GLY A 166 12.45 -0.73 -13.39
CA GLY A 166 13.72 -0.34 -12.79
C GLY A 166 14.89 -0.45 -13.79
N ASN A 167 14.93 -1.51 -14.58
CA ASN A 167 15.98 -1.71 -15.55
C ASN A 167 15.93 -0.71 -16.73
N ALA A 168 14.73 -0.38 -17.21
CA ALA A 168 14.56 0.48 -18.39
C ALA A 168 14.72 1.97 -18.09
N LYS A 169 14.16 2.44 -16.95
CA LYS A 169 14.04 3.89 -16.69
C LYS A 169 15.22 4.47 -15.92
N TYR A 170 15.80 3.70 -15.00
CA TYR A 170 16.81 4.23 -14.08
C TYR A 170 18.25 3.97 -14.49
N THR A 171 18.50 3.11 -15.48
CA THR A 171 19.83 2.91 -16.05
C THR A 171 20.36 4.16 -16.76
N ILE A 172 19.46 5.06 -17.19
CA ILE A 172 19.81 6.29 -17.93
C ILE A 172 19.93 7.50 -16.99
N GLU A 173 19.16 7.53 -15.88
CA GLU A 173 19.07 8.71 -14.98
C GLU A 173 19.93 8.58 -13.71
N LEU A 174 20.39 7.37 -13.38
CA LEU A 174 21.29 7.14 -12.25
C LEU A 174 22.74 7.33 -12.65
N PRO A 175 23.59 7.85 -11.74
CA PRO A 175 25.04 7.91 -11.97
C PRO A 175 25.58 6.55 -12.39
N GLU A 176 26.60 6.54 -13.28
CA GLU A 176 27.27 5.32 -13.68
C GLU A 176 27.56 4.44 -12.46
N GLY A 177 27.01 3.27 -12.47
CA GLY A 177 27.27 2.31 -11.43
C GLY A 177 26.12 2.04 -10.45
N VAL A 178 25.01 2.73 -10.48
CA VAL A 178 23.85 2.47 -9.62
C VAL A 178 22.79 1.68 -10.39
N MET A 179 22.46 0.47 -9.92
CA MET A 179 21.40 -0.35 -10.49
C MET A 179 20.13 -0.21 -9.69
N ALA A 180 19.04 0.23 -10.31
CA ALA A 180 17.73 0.36 -9.68
C ALA A 180 17.13 -0.98 -9.19
N ILE A 181 17.64 -2.09 -9.72
CA ILE A 181 17.24 -3.48 -9.37
C ILE A 181 18.21 -4.14 -8.37
N ALA A 182 19.10 -3.36 -7.78
CA ALA A 182 20.06 -3.90 -6.82
C ALA A 182 19.46 -3.97 -5.41
N LEU A 183 19.69 -5.07 -4.72
CA LEU A 183 19.38 -5.19 -3.30
C LEU A 183 20.45 -4.46 -2.50
N ASN A 184 20.07 -3.36 -1.86
CA ASN A 184 20.90 -2.70 -0.89
C ASN A 184 20.82 -3.46 0.44
N LEU A 185 21.94 -4.04 0.87
CA LEU A 185 21.97 -4.76 2.13
C LEU A 185 21.94 -3.77 3.31
N PRO A 186 21.14 -4.07 4.36
CA PRO A 186 21.09 -3.22 5.54
C PRO A 186 22.48 -3.10 6.17
N PHE A 187 22.76 -1.93 6.77
CA PHE A 187 24.03 -1.58 7.42
C PHE A 187 25.23 -1.37 6.48
N LEU A 188 25.07 -1.53 5.17
CA LEU A 188 26.10 -1.17 4.20
C LEU A 188 25.92 0.27 3.72
N LYS A 189 27.03 0.93 3.38
CA LYS A 189 27.03 2.32 2.94
C LYS A 189 26.38 2.44 1.56
N SER A 190 25.32 3.23 1.46
CA SER A 190 24.68 3.60 0.18
C SER A 190 25.34 4.82 -0.46
N TRP A 191 26.09 5.60 0.31
CA TRP A 191 26.74 6.84 -0.13
C TRP A 191 28.20 6.87 0.34
N THR A 192 29.08 7.40 -0.49
CA THR A 192 30.48 7.64 -0.20
C THR A 192 30.81 9.11 -0.42
N PHE A 193 31.69 9.66 0.43
CA PHE A 193 32.19 11.01 0.25
C PHE A 193 33.49 10.95 -0.56
N ALA A 194 33.44 11.43 -1.80
CA ALA A 194 34.59 11.48 -2.71
C ALA A 194 34.65 12.85 -3.39
N GLN A 195 35.87 13.38 -3.54
CA GLN A 195 36.13 14.66 -4.22
C GLN A 195 35.30 15.85 -3.70
N GLY A 196 35.05 15.88 -2.37
CA GLY A 196 34.29 16.96 -1.73
C GLY A 196 32.77 16.86 -1.90
N GLN A 197 32.25 15.78 -2.47
CA GLN A 197 30.82 15.55 -2.69
C GLN A 197 30.41 14.14 -2.26
N TRP A 198 29.13 14.00 -1.82
CA TRP A 198 28.52 12.72 -1.61
C TRP A 198 28.10 12.12 -2.95
N ALA A 199 28.59 10.94 -3.24
CA ALA A 199 28.24 10.15 -4.42
C ALA A 199 27.64 8.81 -3.98
N PRO A 200 26.77 8.18 -4.80
CA PRO A 200 26.33 6.81 -4.54
C PRO A 200 27.54 5.89 -4.36
N ALA A 201 27.45 4.98 -3.38
CA ALA A 201 28.52 4.03 -3.13
C ALA A 201 28.71 3.11 -4.37
N PRO A 202 29.94 2.76 -4.71
CA PRO A 202 30.19 1.84 -5.80
C PRO A 202 29.54 0.49 -5.53
N HIS A 203 29.21 -0.25 -6.60
CA HIS A 203 28.43 -1.50 -6.61
C HIS A 203 28.84 -2.61 -5.64
N VAL A 204 29.99 -2.50 -5.01
CA VAL A 204 30.50 -3.48 -4.05
C VAL A 204 29.51 -3.73 -2.90
N TYR A 205 28.61 -2.76 -2.63
CA TYR A 205 27.65 -2.82 -1.51
C TYR A 205 26.21 -3.09 -1.96
N ALA A 206 25.98 -3.26 -3.25
CA ALA A 206 24.67 -3.57 -3.81
C ALA A 206 24.72 -4.88 -4.57
N LEU A 207 23.86 -5.81 -4.22
CA LEU A 207 23.76 -7.10 -4.91
C LEU A 207 22.85 -6.95 -6.12
N ALA A 208 23.43 -7.00 -7.33
CA ALA A 208 22.67 -7.03 -8.57
C ALA A 208 21.87 -8.34 -8.63
N MET A 209 20.55 -8.25 -8.67
CA MET A 209 19.69 -9.43 -8.72
C MET A 209 19.31 -9.76 -10.16
N PRO A 210 19.45 -11.03 -10.58
CA PRO A 210 18.81 -11.50 -11.80
C PRO A 210 17.28 -11.48 -11.64
N MET A 211 16.54 -11.38 -12.74
CA MET A 211 15.07 -11.25 -12.73
C MET A 211 14.38 -12.30 -11.87
N TRP A 212 14.80 -13.56 -11.95
CA TRP A 212 14.19 -14.64 -11.17
C TRP A 212 14.35 -14.43 -9.64
N ALA A 213 15.53 -13.95 -9.21
CA ALA A 213 15.77 -13.67 -7.79
C ALA A 213 14.96 -12.47 -7.30
N TYR A 214 14.87 -11.41 -8.12
CA TYR A 214 14.05 -10.25 -7.82
C TYR A 214 12.57 -10.63 -7.69
N VAL A 215 12.04 -11.41 -8.61
CA VAL A 215 10.66 -11.91 -8.58
C VAL A 215 10.44 -12.82 -7.36
N LEU A 216 11.39 -13.68 -7.01
CA LEU A 216 11.29 -14.50 -5.81
C LEU A 216 11.18 -13.64 -4.55
N VAL A 217 12.00 -12.60 -4.43
CA VAL A 217 11.93 -11.64 -3.32
C VAL A 217 10.56 -10.94 -3.30
N ALA A 218 10.06 -10.49 -4.43
CA ALA A 218 8.72 -9.89 -4.52
C ALA A 218 7.62 -10.86 -4.06
N VAL A 219 7.71 -12.13 -4.45
CA VAL A 219 6.77 -13.18 -3.99
C VAL A 219 6.85 -13.37 -2.48
N MET A 220 8.04 -13.45 -1.91
CA MET A 220 8.22 -13.59 -0.46
C MET A 220 7.63 -12.40 0.30
N PHE A 221 7.84 -11.18 -0.17
CA PHE A 221 7.29 -10.00 0.47
C PHE A 221 5.77 -9.90 0.32
N ILE A 222 5.21 -10.05 -0.86
CA ILE A 222 3.78 -9.84 -1.11
C ILE A 222 2.95 -11.00 -0.52
N ALA A 223 3.26 -12.23 -0.88
CA ALA A 223 2.52 -13.38 -0.35
C ALA A 223 2.81 -13.60 1.15
N GLY A 224 4.07 -13.42 1.59
CA GLY A 224 4.46 -13.55 2.98
C GLY A 224 3.77 -12.53 3.88
N SER A 225 3.81 -11.24 3.55
CA SER A 225 3.15 -10.20 4.33
C SER A 225 1.63 -10.35 4.35
N SER A 226 1.01 -10.68 3.22
CA SER A 226 -0.43 -10.91 3.15
C SER A 226 -0.87 -12.05 4.08
N ASN A 227 -0.14 -13.17 4.10
CA ASN A 227 -0.45 -14.29 4.99
C ASN A 227 -0.11 -13.96 6.46
N ALA A 228 0.97 -13.23 6.73
CA ALA A 228 1.30 -12.78 8.07
C ALA A 228 0.21 -11.90 8.67
N VAL A 229 -0.31 -10.94 7.91
CA VAL A 229 -1.45 -10.10 8.34
C VAL A 229 -2.68 -10.95 8.60
N ASN A 230 -3.00 -11.91 7.75
CA ASN A 230 -4.13 -12.81 7.95
C ASN A 230 -4.00 -13.66 9.21
N LEU A 231 -2.77 -14.10 9.59
CA LEU A 231 -2.52 -14.80 10.84
C LEU A 231 -2.62 -13.87 12.06
N THR A 232 -2.26 -12.60 11.90
CA THR A 232 -2.33 -11.59 12.97
C THR A 232 -3.78 -11.19 13.28
N ASP A 233 -4.71 -11.39 12.35
CA ASP A 233 -6.12 -11.03 12.48
C ASP A 233 -6.90 -12.05 13.33
N GLY A 234 -6.34 -12.42 14.47
CA GLY A 234 -6.98 -13.32 15.44
C GLY A 234 -7.55 -12.63 16.69
N MET A 235 -7.17 -11.37 16.94
CA MET A 235 -7.61 -10.57 18.09
C MET A 235 -8.10 -9.19 17.65
N ASP A 236 -9.16 -8.72 18.31
CA ASP A 236 -9.77 -7.42 18.00
C ASP A 236 -8.76 -6.28 18.12
N GLY A 237 -8.59 -5.53 17.04
CA GLY A 237 -7.72 -4.38 16.98
C GLY A 237 -6.23 -4.67 16.74
N LEU A 238 -5.77 -5.93 16.85
CA LEU A 238 -4.35 -6.25 16.68
C LEU A 238 -3.89 -6.01 15.25
N ALA A 239 -4.58 -6.58 14.27
CA ALA A 239 -4.22 -6.42 12.86
C ALA A 239 -4.28 -4.95 12.42
N SER A 240 -5.35 -4.23 12.79
CA SER A 240 -5.50 -2.81 12.45
C SER A 240 -4.44 -1.93 13.12
N GLY A 241 -4.09 -2.21 14.38
CA GLY A 241 -3.03 -1.48 15.10
C GLY A 241 -1.66 -1.70 14.47
N VAL A 242 -1.29 -2.95 14.19
CA VAL A 242 -0.02 -3.28 13.50
C VAL A 242 0.03 -2.66 12.12
N MET A 243 -1.06 -2.74 11.35
CA MET A 243 -1.11 -2.13 10.01
C MET A 243 -0.99 -0.62 10.07
N GLY A 244 -1.63 0.05 11.02
CA GLY A 244 -1.51 1.51 11.19
C GLY A 244 -0.06 1.95 11.48
N VAL A 245 0.61 1.27 12.41
CA VAL A 245 2.04 1.55 12.71
C VAL A 245 2.92 1.29 11.50
N THR A 246 2.69 0.17 10.81
CA THR A 246 3.46 -0.21 9.62
C THR A 246 3.25 0.80 8.48
N ALA A 247 2.01 1.17 8.19
CA ALA A 247 1.67 2.15 7.16
C ALA A 247 2.32 3.52 7.44
N PHE A 248 2.27 3.97 8.70
CA PHE A 248 2.93 5.20 9.12
C PHE A 248 4.46 5.14 8.95
N ALA A 249 5.08 4.02 9.34
CA ALA A 249 6.52 3.82 9.13
C ALA A 249 6.89 3.83 7.63
N PHE A 250 6.12 3.13 6.79
CA PHE A 250 6.33 3.16 5.34
C PHE A 250 6.10 4.54 4.73
N MET A 251 5.11 5.29 5.20
CA MET A 251 4.89 6.67 4.76
C MET A 251 6.16 7.52 4.98
N ILE A 252 6.75 7.45 6.17
CA ILE A 252 7.99 8.17 6.50
C ILE A 252 9.15 7.68 5.63
N LEU A 253 9.32 6.37 5.49
CA LEU A 253 10.40 5.79 4.69
C LEU A 253 10.30 6.18 3.21
N CYS A 254 9.08 6.21 2.63
CA CYS A 254 8.85 6.65 1.27
C CYS A 254 9.19 8.12 1.08
N LEU A 255 8.78 8.99 2.02
CA LEU A 255 9.16 10.40 2.00
C LEU A 255 10.69 10.57 2.07
N ILE A 256 11.37 9.85 2.96
CA ILE A 256 12.83 9.94 3.09
C ILE A 256 13.52 9.46 1.81
N ALA A 257 13.09 8.31 1.28
CA ALA A 257 13.74 7.67 0.14
C ALA A 257 13.51 8.42 -1.18
N GLY A 258 12.35 9.06 -1.35
CA GLY A 258 11.95 9.67 -2.63
C GLY A 258 12.05 11.19 -2.67
N TYR A 259 12.16 11.87 -1.51
CA TYR A 259 12.10 13.32 -1.47
C TYR A 259 13.27 13.99 -2.19
N GLN A 260 12.92 14.79 -3.18
CA GLN A 260 13.85 15.63 -3.93
C GLN A 260 13.25 17.03 -4.17
N GLN A 261 14.00 18.06 -3.81
CA GLN A 261 13.66 19.44 -4.12
C GLN A 261 14.88 20.14 -4.77
N GLY A 262 14.82 20.32 -6.08
CA GLY A 262 15.96 20.80 -6.84
C GLY A 262 17.17 19.87 -6.68
N ASN A 263 18.28 20.42 -6.17
CA ASN A 263 19.51 19.64 -5.90
C ASN A 263 19.52 18.99 -4.52
N PHE A 264 18.51 19.23 -3.69
CA PHE A 264 18.40 18.63 -2.36
C PHE A 264 17.72 17.29 -2.43
N ILE A 265 18.39 16.24 -1.98
CA ILE A 265 17.89 14.88 -1.87
C ILE A 265 17.99 14.46 -0.40
N LEU A 266 16.87 14.22 0.27
CA LEU A 266 16.82 13.89 1.69
C LEU A 266 17.55 12.57 1.99
N ALA A 267 17.35 11.56 1.14
CA ALA A 267 18.04 10.28 1.26
C ALA A 267 19.55 10.40 1.30
N LYS A 268 20.12 11.34 0.51
CA LYS A 268 21.56 11.64 0.50
C LYS A 268 22.03 12.20 1.83
N GLN A 269 21.26 13.07 2.47
CA GLN A 269 21.60 13.64 3.78
C GLN A 269 21.57 12.59 4.90
N LEU A 270 20.65 11.64 4.80
CA LEU A 270 20.48 10.55 5.77
C LEU A 270 21.30 9.30 5.43
N LEU A 271 22.06 9.33 4.32
CA LEU A 271 22.91 8.23 3.85
C LEU A 271 22.15 6.92 3.61
N VAL A 272 20.87 7.04 3.20
CA VAL A 272 20.02 5.92 2.83
C VAL A 272 19.83 5.84 1.30
N PRO A 273 19.42 4.70 0.74
CA PRO A 273 19.19 4.57 -0.69
C PRO A 273 18.15 5.58 -1.19
N TYR A 274 18.49 6.28 -2.27
CA TYR A 274 17.54 7.16 -2.95
C TYR A 274 16.75 6.37 -4.00
N ILE A 275 15.44 6.48 -3.95
CA ILE A 275 14.51 5.84 -4.89
C ILE A 275 13.67 6.95 -5.53
N PRO A 276 13.96 7.35 -6.77
CA PRO A 276 13.24 8.42 -7.45
C PRO A 276 11.73 8.17 -7.45
N PHE A 277 10.95 9.20 -7.12
CA PHE A 277 9.47 9.16 -7.09
C PHE A 277 8.84 8.19 -6.07
N ALA A 278 9.60 7.63 -5.13
CA ALA A 278 9.06 6.79 -4.07
C ALA A 278 8.23 7.59 -3.05
N ASP A 279 8.48 8.90 -2.93
CA ASP A 279 7.73 9.83 -2.09
C ASP A 279 6.22 9.84 -2.38
N GLU A 280 5.82 9.63 -3.63
CA GLU A 280 4.40 9.52 -3.99
C GLU A 280 3.68 8.33 -3.33
N LEU A 281 4.40 7.25 -2.97
CA LEU A 281 3.85 6.15 -2.19
C LEU A 281 3.47 6.55 -0.76
N ALA A 282 4.02 7.65 -0.24
CA ALA A 282 3.64 8.15 1.07
C ALA A 282 2.16 8.58 1.12
N VAL A 283 1.60 9.05 -0.01
CA VAL A 283 0.17 9.39 -0.10
C VAL A 283 -0.69 8.13 -0.01
N VAL A 284 -0.25 7.02 -0.63
CA VAL A 284 -0.96 5.73 -0.57
C VAL A 284 -0.85 5.12 0.82
N ALA A 285 0.34 5.20 1.44
CA ALA A 285 0.56 4.69 2.79
C ALA A 285 -0.16 5.51 3.87
N GLY A 286 -0.41 6.80 3.61
CA GLY A 286 -1.22 7.66 4.49
C GLY A 286 -2.72 7.43 4.34
N ALA A 287 -3.17 6.98 3.17
CA ALA A 287 -4.59 6.76 2.89
C ALA A 287 -5.13 5.50 3.55
#